data_b4441dc20472bb1e56903f58949e1fbc
#
_entry.id   b4441dc20472bb1e56903f58949e1fbc
#
_cell.length_a   1.000
_cell.length_b   1.000
_cell.length_c   1.000
_cell.angle_alpha   90.00
_cell.angle_beta   90.00
_cell.angle_gamma   90.00
#
_symmetry.space_group_name_H-M   'P 1'
#
loop_
_entity.id
_entity.type
_entity.pdbx_description
1 polymer ?
#
loop_
_entity_poly.entity_id
_entity_poly.type
_entity_poly.pdbx_seq_one_letter_code
_entity_poly.pdbx_strand_id
1 'polypeptide(L)'
;MVITVKDWQRKDHPFVVGPRNPYWTPYGSIPPALKKAVVASEDANFYSHEGVDYEAIKEAIRTDLQKGRFVRGGSTITQQLAKNLFLSREKTLVRKAKEIVLARRMEEQLSKQRILELYLNIVELGPMVYGVGHAAHYYFGKGPSGLTVRECAFLASMLPGPKVYNPYRKLDRVMKRSDRILRRMVAARMISREEYDAALAEVPNLAGLSKKVETTLSSPPPSEEPGSPERTPGGEIPPGSPPPRGEPVR
;
A
#
# COMPACT_ATOMS: atom_id res chain seq x y z
N MET A 1 0.86 -22.44 8.07
CA MET A 1 -0.24 -21.80 8.85
C MET A 1 -1.26 -21.25 7.85
N VAL A 2 -2.54 -21.24 8.21
CA VAL A 2 -3.58 -20.56 7.42
C VAL A 2 -4.09 -19.39 8.24
N ILE A 3 -4.21 -18.23 7.60
CA ILE A 3 -4.83 -17.03 8.17
C ILE A 3 -6.06 -16.64 7.35
N THR A 4 -6.89 -15.76 7.88
CA THR A 4 -8.03 -15.22 7.17
C THR A 4 -7.72 -13.82 6.63
N VAL A 5 -7.91 -13.63 5.33
CA VAL A 5 -7.83 -12.32 4.69
C VAL A 5 -9.20 -11.90 4.19
N LYS A 6 -9.43 -10.59 4.05
CA LYS A 6 -10.73 -10.07 3.61
C LYS A 6 -10.62 -9.41 2.24
N ASP A 7 -11.57 -9.73 1.36
CA ASP A 7 -11.71 -9.03 0.08
C ASP A 7 -12.31 -7.62 0.24
N TRP A 8 -12.59 -6.95 -0.88
CA TRP A 8 -13.17 -5.61 -0.90
C TRP A 8 -14.63 -5.57 -0.40
N GLN A 9 -15.36 -6.69 -0.48
CA GLN A 9 -16.72 -6.88 0.06
C GLN A 9 -16.70 -7.28 1.55
N ARG A 10 -15.50 -7.35 2.18
CA ARG A 10 -15.25 -7.82 3.55
C ARG A 10 -15.53 -9.31 3.76
N LYS A 11 -15.65 -10.11 2.69
CA LYS A 11 -15.79 -11.55 2.76
C LYS A 11 -14.45 -12.19 3.13
N ASP A 12 -14.52 -13.21 3.96
CA ASP A 12 -13.36 -13.94 4.47
C ASP A 12 -12.85 -14.97 3.45
N HIS A 13 -11.53 -15.01 3.27
CA HIS A 13 -10.84 -15.96 2.41
C HIS A 13 -9.65 -16.59 3.16
N PRO A 14 -9.43 -17.92 3.03
CA PRO A 14 -8.25 -18.54 3.59
C PRO A 14 -7.00 -18.14 2.81
N PHE A 15 -5.92 -17.84 3.54
CA PHE A 15 -4.62 -17.53 2.95
C PHE A 15 -3.53 -18.39 3.59
N VAL A 16 -2.80 -19.14 2.77
CA VAL A 16 -1.73 -20.04 3.23
C VAL A 16 -0.45 -19.25 3.42
N VAL A 17 0.08 -19.26 4.64
CA VAL A 17 1.40 -18.69 4.99
C VAL A 17 2.43 -19.82 5.03
N GLY A 18 3.38 -19.80 4.12
CA GLY A 18 4.46 -20.76 4.01
C GLY A 18 4.59 -21.40 2.63
N PRO A 19 5.53 -22.34 2.44
CA PRO A 19 5.92 -22.90 1.14
C PRO A 19 4.81 -23.60 0.35
N ARG A 20 3.69 -23.95 0.98
CA ARG A 20 2.50 -24.48 0.26
C ARG A 20 1.71 -23.42 -0.51
N ASN A 21 2.01 -22.13 -0.30
CA ASN A 21 1.47 -21.06 -1.13
C ASN A 21 2.28 -20.99 -2.42
N PRO A 22 1.66 -21.06 -3.62
CA PRO A 22 2.39 -21.06 -4.89
C PRO A 22 3.19 -19.78 -5.14
N TYR A 23 2.82 -18.68 -4.49
CA TYR A 23 3.53 -17.40 -4.58
C TYR A 23 4.52 -17.17 -3.42
N TRP A 24 4.74 -18.18 -2.57
CA TRP A 24 5.72 -18.06 -1.51
C TRP A 24 7.11 -17.82 -2.07
N THR A 25 7.75 -16.78 -1.60
CA THR A 25 9.11 -16.40 -2.03
C THR A 25 10.05 -16.55 -0.84
N PRO A 26 10.94 -17.58 -0.81
CA PRO A 26 11.95 -17.73 0.23
C PRO A 26 12.85 -16.48 0.31
N TYR A 27 13.36 -16.16 1.50
CA TYR A 27 14.17 -14.96 1.74
C TYR A 27 15.32 -14.75 0.75
N GLY A 28 16.02 -15.85 0.40
CA GLY A 28 17.12 -15.82 -0.58
C GLY A 28 16.69 -15.49 -2.01
N SER A 29 15.42 -15.78 -2.36
CA SER A 29 14.84 -15.50 -3.68
C SER A 29 14.20 -14.10 -3.78
N ILE A 30 14.06 -13.38 -2.65
CA ILE A 30 13.60 -11.99 -2.65
C ILE A 30 14.77 -11.08 -3.03
N PRO A 31 14.63 -10.23 -4.06
CA PRO A 31 15.71 -9.34 -4.49
C PRO A 31 16.24 -8.47 -3.34
N PRO A 32 17.56 -8.28 -3.22
CA PRO A 32 18.14 -7.36 -2.23
C PRO A 32 17.55 -5.95 -2.33
N ALA A 33 17.33 -5.44 -3.54
CA ALA A 33 16.72 -4.14 -3.78
C ALA A 33 15.31 -4.02 -3.20
N LEU A 34 14.50 -5.09 -3.26
CA LEU A 34 13.15 -5.08 -2.69
C LEU A 34 13.17 -5.05 -1.16
N LYS A 35 14.02 -5.87 -0.53
CA LYS A 35 14.24 -5.85 0.92
C LYS A 35 14.68 -4.46 1.40
N LYS A 36 15.65 -3.85 0.72
CA LYS A 36 16.15 -2.50 0.99
C LYS A 36 15.06 -1.44 0.81
N ALA A 37 14.27 -1.50 -0.27
CA ALA A 37 13.20 -0.56 -0.55
C ALA A 37 12.11 -0.60 0.53
N VAL A 38 11.75 -1.79 1.00
CA VAL A 38 10.74 -1.97 2.05
C VAL A 38 11.26 -1.45 3.38
N VAL A 39 12.49 -1.79 3.77
CA VAL A 39 13.13 -1.26 4.99
C VAL A 39 13.23 0.26 4.94
N ALA A 40 13.73 0.85 3.85
CA ALA A 40 13.84 2.31 3.68
C ALA A 40 12.47 3.02 3.70
N SER A 41 11.40 2.34 3.28
CA SER A 41 10.04 2.89 3.23
C SER A 41 9.31 2.82 4.56
N GLU A 42 9.35 1.67 5.22
CA GLU A 42 8.47 1.32 6.34
C GLU A 42 9.18 1.39 7.69
N ASP A 43 10.48 1.06 7.75
CA ASP A 43 11.18 0.84 9.00
C ASP A 43 12.71 0.96 8.79
N ALA A 44 13.20 2.19 8.68
CA ALA A 44 14.60 2.43 8.35
C ALA A 44 15.60 1.83 9.35
N ASN A 45 15.18 1.68 10.61
CA ASN A 45 15.97 1.12 11.71
C ASN A 45 15.67 -0.37 11.98
N PHE A 46 15.03 -1.07 11.03
CA PHE A 46 14.55 -2.45 11.21
C PHE A 46 15.58 -3.39 11.83
N TYR A 47 16.83 -3.30 11.44
CA TYR A 47 17.89 -4.17 11.92
C TYR A 47 18.49 -3.76 13.28
N SER A 48 18.08 -2.60 13.83
CA SER A 48 18.70 -2.00 15.04
C SER A 48 17.79 -2.04 16.28
N HIS A 49 16.50 -2.32 16.11
CA HIS A 49 15.54 -2.37 17.21
C HIS A 49 14.97 -3.77 17.43
N GLU A 50 14.36 -4.01 18.58
CA GLU A 50 13.74 -5.27 18.99
C GLU A 50 12.19 -5.16 18.94
N GLY A 51 11.64 -5.04 17.75
CA GLY A 51 10.19 -5.02 17.48
C GLY A 51 9.52 -3.65 17.64
N VAL A 52 10.11 -2.71 18.38
CA VAL A 52 9.60 -1.35 18.59
C VAL A 52 10.73 -0.35 18.39
N ASP A 53 10.56 0.59 17.50
CA ASP A 53 11.47 1.71 17.28
C ASP A 53 11.02 2.93 18.08
N TYR A 54 11.55 3.07 19.31
CA TYR A 54 11.19 4.17 20.21
C TYR A 54 11.67 5.52 19.70
N GLU A 55 12.81 5.58 19.02
CA GLU A 55 13.32 6.83 18.46
C GLU A 55 12.48 7.29 17.27
N ALA A 56 12.05 6.37 16.40
CA ALA A 56 11.11 6.71 15.33
C ALA A 56 9.74 7.18 15.88
N ILE A 57 9.28 6.61 17.00
CA ILE A 57 8.04 7.04 17.66
C ILE A 57 8.18 8.47 18.20
N LYS A 58 9.28 8.79 18.90
CA LYS A 58 9.55 10.15 19.41
C LYS A 58 9.59 11.17 18.27
N GLU A 59 10.30 10.84 17.19
CA GLU A 59 10.41 11.70 16.02
C GLU A 59 9.06 11.90 15.32
N ALA A 60 8.25 10.85 15.25
CA ALA A 60 6.89 10.93 14.71
C ALA A 60 6.02 11.89 15.55
N ILE A 61 6.02 11.75 16.87
CA ILE A 61 5.27 12.62 17.79
C ILE A 61 5.73 14.07 17.64
N ARG A 62 7.07 14.33 17.63
CA ARG A 62 7.62 15.67 17.45
C ARG A 62 7.15 16.29 16.13
N THR A 63 7.22 15.52 15.04
CA THR A 63 6.81 15.97 13.70
C THR A 63 5.31 16.27 13.65
N ASP A 64 4.47 15.42 14.27
CA ASP A 64 3.03 15.56 14.28
C ASP A 64 2.60 16.79 15.10
N LEU A 65 3.25 17.05 16.25
CA LEU A 65 3.04 18.26 17.07
C LEU A 65 3.44 19.52 16.31
N GLN A 66 4.59 19.54 15.65
CA GLN A 66 5.05 20.70 14.88
C GLN A 66 4.13 21.04 13.69
N LYS A 67 3.53 20.02 13.07
CA LYS A 67 2.68 20.19 11.89
C LYS A 67 1.18 20.27 12.22
N GLY A 68 0.80 20.15 13.48
CA GLY A 68 -0.59 20.16 13.92
C GLY A 68 -1.47 19.07 13.30
N ARG A 69 -0.87 18.03 12.75
CA ARG A 69 -1.57 16.93 12.09
C ARG A 69 -0.76 15.63 12.10
N PHE A 70 -1.43 14.50 12.06
CA PHE A 70 -0.79 13.19 11.94
C PHE A 70 -0.10 13.03 10.57
N VAL A 71 1.21 13.02 10.55
CA VAL A 71 2.03 13.00 9.32
C VAL A 71 2.83 11.72 9.17
N ARG A 72 3.23 11.09 10.28
CA ARG A 72 4.15 9.96 10.27
C ARG A 72 3.62 8.79 11.10
N GLY A 73 3.71 7.57 10.55
CA GLY A 73 3.46 6.34 11.28
C GLY A 73 4.74 5.85 11.96
N GLY A 74 4.67 5.54 13.24
CA GLY A 74 5.77 4.97 14.02
C GLY A 74 5.66 3.45 14.22
N SER A 75 5.00 2.72 13.31
CA SER A 75 4.89 1.25 13.42
C SER A 75 5.99 0.57 12.64
N THR A 76 6.66 -0.41 13.27
CA THR A 76 7.72 -1.22 12.66
C THR A 76 7.17 -2.32 11.76
N ILE A 77 8.04 -2.91 10.93
CA ILE A 77 7.73 -4.09 10.10
C ILE A 77 7.23 -5.24 10.98
N THR A 78 7.87 -5.48 12.13
CA THR A 78 7.48 -6.55 13.06
C THR A 78 6.09 -6.31 13.67
N GLN A 79 5.76 -5.06 14.02
CA GLN A 79 4.42 -4.71 14.47
C GLN A 79 3.37 -4.90 13.38
N GLN A 80 3.68 -4.53 12.14
CA GLN A 80 2.80 -4.76 11.00
C GLN A 80 2.59 -6.26 10.74
N LEU A 81 3.64 -7.06 10.84
CA LEU A 81 3.58 -8.52 10.73
C LEU A 81 2.70 -9.13 11.82
N ALA A 82 2.93 -8.77 13.10
CA ALA A 82 2.14 -9.23 14.24
C ALA A 82 0.64 -8.91 14.05
N LYS A 83 0.34 -7.69 13.63
CA LYS A 83 -1.03 -7.26 13.30
C LYS A 83 -1.64 -8.13 12.21
N ASN A 84 -0.94 -8.36 11.10
CA ASN A 84 -1.48 -9.07 9.96
C ASN A 84 -1.70 -10.57 10.22
N LEU A 85 -0.89 -11.17 11.12
CA LEU A 85 -0.99 -12.60 11.45
C LEU A 85 -2.01 -12.90 12.55
N PHE A 86 -2.13 -12.05 13.57
CA PHE A 86 -2.75 -12.44 14.84
C PHE A 86 -3.85 -11.50 15.34
N LEU A 87 -4.02 -10.32 14.73
CA LEU A 87 -4.92 -9.32 15.30
C LEU A 87 -6.06 -8.94 14.34
N SER A 88 -7.18 -8.53 14.92
CA SER A 88 -8.32 -7.98 14.17
C SER A 88 -7.96 -6.63 13.52
N ARG A 89 -8.78 -6.23 12.53
CA ARG A 89 -8.61 -4.92 11.85
C ARG A 89 -9.17 -3.75 12.66
N GLU A 90 -9.73 -3.99 13.83
CA GLU A 90 -10.26 -2.92 14.71
C GLU A 90 -9.15 -2.00 15.19
N LYS A 91 -9.43 -0.69 15.21
CA LYS A 91 -8.47 0.32 15.65
C LYS A 91 -8.72 0.67 17.11
N THR A 92 -8.22 -0.15 18.04
CA THR A 92 -8.33 0.09 19.48
C THR A 92 -6.95 0.20 20.13
N LEU A 93 -6.86 0.90 21.27
CA LEU A 93 -5.61 0.98 22.05
C LEU A 93 -5.19 -0.40 22.56
N VAL A 94 -6.16 -1.21 22.98
CA VAL A 94 -5.91 -2.60 23.45
C VAL A 94 -5.25 -3.43 22.33
N ARG A 95 -5.78 -3.33 21.10
CA ARG A 95 -5.15 -4.00 19.95
C ARG A 95 -3.73 -3.49 19.72
N LYS A 96 -3.48 -2.17 19.85
CA LYS A 96 -2.13 -1.62 19.68
C LYS A 96 -1.16 -2.11 20.77
N ALA A 97 -1.61 -2.23 22.00
CA ALA A 97 -0.81 -2.83 23.07
C ALA A 97 -0.47 -4.30 22.77
N LYS A 98 -1.46 -5.12 22.34
CA LYS A 98 -1.22 -6.50 21.91
C LYS A 98 -0.22 -6.59 20.74
N GLU A 99 -0.30 -5.67 19.78
CA GLU A 99 0.63 -5.59 18.64
C GLU A 99 2.08 -5.41 19.11
N ILE A 100 2.31 -4.52 20.08
CA ILE A 100 3.64 -4.28 20.67
C ILE A 100 4.18 -5.53 21.38
N VAL A 101 3.36 -6.16 22.23
CA VAL A 101 3.76 -7.37 22.95
C VAL A 101 4.08 -8.52 21.99
N LEU A 102 3.25 -8.72 20.98
CA LEU A 102 3.48 -9.77 19.97
C LEU A 102 4.73 -9.48 19.14
N ALA A 103 4.96 -8.23 18.75
CA ALA A 103 6.14 -7.85 18.00
C ALA A 103 7.43 -8.16 18.79
N ARG A 104 7.48 -7.85 20.08
CA ARG A 104 8.62 -8.20 20.94
C ARG A 104 8.84 -9.71 21.02
N ARG A 105 7.78 -10.48 21.29
CA ARG A 105 7.87 -11.94 21.33
C ARG A 105 8.33 -12.54 20.00
N MET A 106 7.94 -11.95 18.88
CA MET A 106 8.40 -12.42 17.57
C MET A 106 9.90 -12.16 17.37
N GLU A 107 10.44 -11.01 17.83
CA GLU A 107 11.86 -10.72 17.76
C GLU A 107 12.70 -11.64 18.68
N GLU A 108 12.15 -12.08 19.80
CA GLU A 108 12.79 -13.05 20.70
C GLU A 108 12.88 -14.45 20.06
N GLN A 109 11.95 -14.82 19.17
CA GLN A 109 11.82 -16.16 18.60
C GLN A 109 12.29 -16.28 17.15
N LEU A 110 12.35 -15.20 16.42
CA LEU A 110 12.60 -15.16 14.98
C LEU A 110 13.75 -14.21 14.63
N SER A 111 14.61 -14.63 13.71
CA SER A 111 15.61 -13.73 13.17
C SER A 111 14.95 -12.60 12.33
N LYS A 112 15.64 -11.46 12.21
CA LYS A 112 15.24 -10.35 11.34
C LYS A 112 14.95 -10.79 9.89
N GLN A 113 15.77 -11.71 9.39
CA GLN A 113 15.57 -12.27 8.05
C GLN A 113 14.24 -13.02 7.95
N ARG A 114 13.90 -13.83 8.96
CA ARG A 114 12.64 -14.58 9.00
C ARG A 114 11.43 -13.68 9.16
N ILE A 115 11.52 -12.66 9.98
CA ILE A 115 10.46 -11.63 10.14
C ILE A 115 10.21 -10.93 8.81
N LEU A 116 11.26 -10.49 8.12
CA LEU A 116 11.14 -9.81 6.84
C LEU A 116 10.61 -10.74 5.74
N GLU A 117 11.05 -12.00 5.72
CA GLU A 117 10.50 -13.02 4.81
C GLU A 117 9.01 -13.21 5.00
N LEU A 118 8.56 -13.42 6.24
CA LEU A 118 7.13 -13.57 6.57
C LEU A 118 6.35 -12.31 6.14
N TYR A 119 6.83 -11.13 6.50
CA TYR A 119 6.20 -9.87 6.16
C TYR A 119 6.00 -9.70 4.66
N LEU A 120 7.06 -9.88 3.88
CA LEU A 120 7.04 -9.74 2.43
C LEU A 120 6.16 -10.77 1.72
N ASN A 121 5.89 -11.91 2.36
CA ASN A 121 5.02 -12.94 1.81
C ASN A 121 3.53 -12.80 2.18
N ILE A 122 3.19 -11.95 3.17
CA ILE A 122 1.79 -11.81 3.61
C ILE A 122 1.20 -10.41 3.47
N VAL A 123 2.05 -9.40 3.24
CA VAL A 123 1.57 -8.02 3.14
C VAL A 123 0.68 -7.83 1.92
N GLU A 124 -0.40 -7.05 2.09
CA GLU A 124 -1.33 -6.69 1.01
C GLU A 124 -0.69 -5.62 0.12
N LEU A 125 -0.56 -5.89 -1.17
CA LEU A 125 0.02 -5.01 -2.19
C LEU A 125 -1.00 -4.59 -3.27
N GLY A 126 -2.23 -5.05 -3.16
CA GLY A 126 -3.34 -4.75 -4.04
C GLY A 126 -4.60 -5.46 -3.58
N PRO A 127 -5.77 -5.20 -4.17
CA PRO A 127 -7.00 -5.93 -3.87
C PRO A 127 -6.80 -7.43 -4.10
N MET A 128 -6.80 -8.23 -3.04
CA MET A 128 -6.52 -9.68 -3.05
C MET A 128 -5.12 -10.07 -3.54
N VAL A 129 -4.18 -9.12 -3.64
CA VAL A 129 -2.78 -9.38 -3.98
C VAL A 129 -1.95 -9.36 -2.70
N TYR A 130 -1.65 -10.54 -2.20
CA TYR A 130 -0.89 -10.75 -0.97
C TYR A 130 0.49 -11.34 -1.27
N GLY A 131 1.51 -10.72 -0.69
CA GLY A 131 2.91 -11.12 -0.85
C GLY A 131 3.57 -10.65 -2.14
N VAL A 132 4.89 -10.49 -2.05
CA VAL A 132 5.71 -9.96 -3.15
C VAL A 132 5.77 -10.88 -4.37
N GLY A 133 5.68 -12.21 -4.15
CA GLY A 133 5.62 -13.18 -5.23
C GLY A 133 4.38 -12.99 -6.10
N HIS A 134 3.20 -12.92 -5.46
CA HIS A 134 1.95 -12.64 -6.17
C HIS A 134 1.97 -11.25 -6.82
N ALA A 135 2.47 -10.23 -6.10
CA ALA A 135 2.53 -8.87 -6.63
C ALA A 135 3.45 -8.73 -7.86
N ALA A 136 4.59 -9.40 -7.88
CA ALA A 136 5.50 -9.41 -9.02
C ALA A 136 4.83 -9.98 -10.28
N HIS A 137 4.16 -11.12 -10.15
CA HIS A 137 3.38 -11.71 -11.23
C HIS A 137 2.20 -10.83 -11.66
N TYR A 138 1.46 -10.29 -10.69
CA TYR A 138 0.26 -9.50 -10.97
C TYR A 138 0.56 -8.19 -11.70
N TYR A 139 1.58 -7.44 -11.23
CA TYR A 139 1.90 -6.12 -11.78
C TYR A 139 2.87 -6.17 -12.95
N PHE A 140 3.81 -7.11 -12.96
CA PHE A 140 4.90 -7.12 -13.94
C PHE A 140 4.99 -8.39 -14.78
N GLY A 141 4.14 -9.40 -14.54
CA GLY A 141 4.11 -10.64 -15.31
C GLY A 141 5.35 -11.52 -15.13
N LYS A 142 6.13 -11.31 -14.05
CA LYS A 142 7.40 -12.03 -13.81
C LYS A 142 7.59 -12.42 -12.35
N GLY A 143 8.51 -13.34 -12.09
CA GLY A 143 8.86 -13.73 -10.73
C GLY A 143 9.64 -12.64 -10.00
N PRO A 144 9.67 -12.68 -8.63
CA PRO A 144 10.34 -11.66 -7.81
C PRO A 144 11.81 -11.45 -8.15
N SER A 145 12.54 -12.51 -8.48
CA SER A 145 13.98 -12.44 -8.84
C SER A 145 14.28 -11.61 -10.08
N GLY A 146 13.28 -11.42 -10.96
CA GLY A 146 13.41 -10.61 -12.17
C GLY A 146 13.02 -9.14 -11.99
N LEU A 147 12.69 -8.69 -10.77
CA LEU A 147 12.32 -7.31 -10.52
C LEU A 147 13.53 -6.37 -10.59
N THR A 148 13.37 -5.25 -11.30
CA THR A 148 14.34 -4.16 -11.32
C THR A 148 14.34 -3.37 -10.02
N VAL A 149 15.35 -2.51 -9.80
CA VAL A 149 15.38 -1.59 -8.65
C VAL A 149 14.16 -0.67 -8.65
N ARG A 150 13.73 -0.22 -9.84
CA ARG A 150 12.54 0.61 -10.02
C ARG A 150 11.28 -0.11 -9.59
N GLU A 151 11.08 -1.33 -10.05
CA GLU A 151 9.91 -2.14 -9.71
C GLU A 151 9.89 -2.52 -8.22
N CYS A 152 11.05 -2.77 -7.60
CA CYS A 152 11.17 -2.97 -6.17
C CYS A 152 10.69 -1.75 -5.37
N ALA A 153 11.13 -0.55 -5.72
CA ALA A 153 10.69 0.69 -5.10
C ALA A 153 9.19 0.98 -5.38
N PHE A 154 8.71 0.58 -6.56
CA PHE A 154 7.29 0.68 -6.92
C PHE A 154 6.42 -0.20 -6.01
N LEU A 155 6.76 -1.48 -5.82
CA LEU A 155 6.03 -2.37 -4.90
C LEU A 155 6.06 -1.82 -3.47
N ALA A 156 7.22 -1.40 -2.97
CA ALA A 156 7.36 -0.82 -1.64
C ALA A 156 6.50 0.44 -1.46
N SER A 157 6.25 1.21 -2.53
CA SER A 157 5.43 2.42 -2.46
C SER A 157 3.95 2.17 -2.16
N MET A 158 3.44 0.96 -2.36
CA MET A 158 2.04 0.59 -2.15
C MET A 158 1.74 0.11 -0.72
N LEU A 159 2.77 -0.25 0.06
CA LEU A 159 2.63 -0.84 1.40
C LEU A 159 1.76 -0.06 2.40
N PRO A 160 1.79 1.30 2.47
CA PRO A 160 1.00 2.03 3.45
C PRO A 160 -0.51 1.93 3.24
N GLY A 161 -0.94 1.49 2.06
CA GLY A 161 -2.35 1.29 1.75
C GLY A 161 -2.59 1.05 0.27
N PRO A 162 -2.71 -0.19 -0.16
CA PRO A 162 -2.87 -0.54 -1.57
C PRO A 162 -4.17 0.00 -2.19
N LYS A 163 -5.16 0.34 -1.38
CA LYS A 163 -6.38 1.03 -1.85
C LYS A 163 -6.12 2.50 -2.22
N VAL A 164 -5.19 3.15 -1.52
CA VAL A 164 -4.81 4.56 -1.74
C VAL A 164 -3.77 4.67 -2.84
N TYR A 165 -2.85 3.70 -2.91
CA TYR A 165 -1.74 3.62 -3.84
C TYR A 165 -1.99 2.55 -4.91
N ASN A 166 -3.18 2.57 -5.54
CA ASN A 166 -3.51 1.68 -6.64
C ASN A 166 -2.94 2.25 -7.95
N PRO A 167 -1.99 1.55 -8.63
CA PRO A 167 -1.33 2.06 -9.82
C PRO A 167 -2.28 2.22 -11.01
N TYR A 168 -3.32 1.40 -11.11
CA TYR A 168 -4.32 1.49 -12.19
C TYR A 168 -5.27 2.68 -12.08
N ARG A 169 -5.26 3.37 -10.92
CA ARG A 169 -6.10 4.55 -10.67
C ARG A 169 -5.30 5.82 -10.39
N LYS A 170 -4.10 5.68 -9.83
CA LYS A 170 -3.29 6.81 -9.33
C LYS A 170 -1.79 6.55 -9.56
N LEU A 171 -1.42 6.23 -10.81
CA LEU A 171 -0.04 5.90 -11.17
C LEU A 171 0.95 6.99 -10.73
N ASP A 172 0.64 8.26 -11.02
CA ASP A 172 1.49 9.40 -10.62
C ASP A 172 1.81 9.43 -9.12
N ARG A 173 0.82 9.08 -8.28
CA ARG A 173 1.00 9.04 -6.84
C ARG A 173 1.94 7.92 -6.41
N VAL A 174 1.81 6.77 -7.04
CA VAL A 174 2.67 5.59 -6.82
C VAL A 174 4.08 5.92 -7.28
N MET A 175 4.25 6.50 -8.47
CA MET A 175 5.54 6.91 -9.03
C MET A 175 6.25 7.94 -8.15
N LYS A 176 5.57 9.03 -7.77
CA LYS A 176 6.12 10.05 -6.86
C LYS A 176 6.56 9.48 -5.50
N ARG A 177 5.86 8.45 -5.01
CA ARG A 177 6.27 7.78 -3.77
C ARG A 177 7.45 6.86 -4.00
N SER A 178 7.47 6.11 -5.09
CA SER A 178 8.59 5.27 -5.52
C SER A 178 9.88 6.08 -5.65
N ASP A 179 9.83 7.28 -6.27
CA ASP A 179 10.98 8.20 -6.39
C ASP A 179 11.51 8.65 -5.01
N ARG A 180 10.60 8.86 -4.05
CA ARG A 180 11.01 9.19 -2.67
C ARG A 180 11.70 8.02 -1.98
N ILE A 181 11.27 6.78 -2.26
CA ILE A 181 11.92 5.59 -1.73
C ILE A 181 13.31 5.44 -2.34
N LEU A 182 13.45 5.57 -3.66
CA LEU A 182 14.76 5.53 -4.32
C LEU A 182 15.72 6.58 -3.76
N ARG A 183 15.25 7.82 -3.53
CA ARG A 183 16.05 8.87 -2.88
C ARG A 183 16.51 8.49 -1.47
N ARG A 184 15.66 7.82 -0.68
CA ARG A 184 16.04 7.31 0.64
C ARG A 184 17.08 6.19 0.53
N MET A 185 16.90 5.27 -0.42
CA MET A 185 17.82 4.15 -0.63
C MET A 185 19.23 4.64 -1.00
N VAL A 186 19.37 5.60 -1.92
CA VAL A 186 20.69 6.14 -2.29
C VAL A 186 21.29 6.97 -1.16
N ALA A 187 20.50 7.78 -0.45
CA ALA A 187 20.96 8.55 0.71
C ALA A 187 21.47 7.66 1.85
N ALA A 188 20.84 6.49 2.05
CA ALA A 188 21.27 5.47 3.02
C ALA A 188 22.35 4.52 2.47
N ARG A 189 22.92 4.78 1.29
CA ARG A 189 23.91 3.93 0.62
C ARG A 189 23.47 2.47 0.43
N MET A 190 22.17 2.25 0.32
CA MET A 190 21.57 0.94 0.05
C MET A 190 21.66 0.55 -1.43
N ILE A 191 21.68 1.55 -2.32
CA ILE A 191 21.93 1.41 -3.76
C ILE A 191 23.00 2.42 -4.18
N SER A 192 23.65 2.15 -5.32
CA SER A 192 24.61 3.06 -5.89
C SER A 192 23.95 4.25 -6.57
N ARG A 193 24.72 5.28 -6.91
CA ARG A 193 24.20 6.43 -7.67
C ARG A 193 23.77 6.03 -9.07
N GLU A 194 24.50 5.15 -9.71
CA GLU A 194 24.21 4.60 -11.04
C GLU A 194 22.91 3.80 -11.03
N GLU A 195 22.70 2.93 -10.01
CA GLU A 195 21.45 2.18 -9.83
C GLU A 195 20.25 3.12 -9.62
N TYR A 196 20.44 4.21 -8.87
CA TYR A 196 19.42 5.22 -8.62
C TYR A 196 19.05 5.95 -9.92
N ASP A 197 20.03 6.44 -10.68
CA ASP A 197 19.79 7.20 -11.92
C ASP A 197 19.14 6.30 -12.98
N ALA A 198 19.58 5.05 -13.12
CA ALA A 198 18.95 4.06 -13.99
C ALA A 198 17.49 3.78 -13.58
N ALA A 199 17.25 3.59 -12.28
CA ALA A 199 15.89 3.36 -11.78
C ALA A 199 14.96 4.55 -11.99
N LEU A 200 15.44 5.79 -11.91
CA LEU A 200 14.63 6.98 -12.19
C LEU A 200 14.27 7.11 -13.69
N ALA A 201 15.15 6.71 -14.57
CA ALA A 201 14.92 6.74 -16.02
C ALA A 201 13.96 5.62 -16.47
N GLU A 202 13.82 4.55 -15.68
CA GLU A 202 12.97 3.41 -15.99
C GLU A 202 11.49 3.70 -15.77
N VAL A 203 10.66 3.43 -16.77
CA VAL A 203 9.19 3.41 -16.65
C VAL A 203 8.74 1.97 -16.44
N PRO A 204 8.11 1.63 -15.29
CA PRO A 204 7.67 0.27 -15.04
C PRO A 204 6.64 -0.20 -16.05
N ASN A 205 6.88 -1.35 -16.67
CA ASN A 205 5.92 -1.96 -17.59
C ASN A 205 4.88 -2.78 -16.80
N LEU A 206 3.70 -2.22 -16.64
CA LEU A 206 2.60 -2.84 -15.89
C LEU A 206 1.78 -3.76 -16.79
N ALA A 207 1.81 -5.05 -16.54
CA ALA A 207 1.14 -6.09 -17.32
C ALA A 207 -0.38 -5.85 -17.55
N GLY A 208 -1.05 -5.16 -16.62
CA GLY A 208 -2.47 -4.82 -16.74
C GLY A 208 -2.78 -3.54 -17.53
N LEU A 209 -1.80 -2.65 -17.74
CA LEU A 209 -1.99 -1.42 -18.54
C LEU A 209 -1.94 -1.73 -20.03
N SER A 210 -1.06 -2.62 -20.47
CA SER A 210 -0.98 -3.06 -21.87
C SER A 210 -2.31 -3.67 -22.34
N LYS A 211 -2.92 -4.54 -21.53
CA LYS A 211 -4.23 -5.14 -21.85
C LYS A 211 -5.35 -4.10 -21.91
N LYS A 212 -5.31 -3.04 -21.12
CA LYS A 212 -6.34 -2.01 -21.10
C LYS A 212 -6.23 -1.07 -22.30
N VAL A 213 -5.02 -0.80 -22.77
CA VAL A 213 -4.78 -0.03 -24.00
C VAL A 213 -5.25 -0.79 -25.22
N GLU A 214 -4.95 -2.10 -25.30
CA GLU A 214 -5.45 -2.96 -26.40
C GLU A 214 -6.97 -3.06 -26.42
N THR A 215 -7.63 -3.19 -25.25
CA THR A 215 -9.11 -3.24 -25.16
C THR A 215 -9.76 -1.89 -25.53
N THR A 216 -9.11 -0.77 -25.22
CA THR A 216 -9.61 0.58 -25.58
C THR A 216 -9.42 0.89 -27.07
N LEU A 217 -8.37 0.34 -27.70
CA LEU A 217 -8.12 0.48 -29.13
C LEU A 217 -8.98 -0.47 -29.98
N SER A 218 -9.47 -1.57 -29.41
CA SER A 218 -10.32 -2.54 -30.09
C SER A 218 -11.83 -2.31 -29.88
N SER A 219 -12.22 -1.34 -29.05
CA SER A 219 -13.63 -0.96 -28.87
C SER A 219 -13.99 0.16 -29.84
N PRO A 220 -15.06 0.05 -30.64
CA PRO A 220 -15.52 1.17 -31.48
C PRO A 220 -15.89 2.36 -30.58
N PRO A 221 -15.73 3.60 -31.04
CA PRO A 221 -16.11 4.78 -30.28
C PRO A 221 -17.61 4.70 -29.92
N PRO A 222 -18.01 5.15 -28.72
CA PRO A 222 -19.41 5.18 -28.34
C PRO A 222 -20.18 6.02 -29.40
N SER A 223 -21.21 5.42 -29.99
CA SER A 223 -22.14 6.09 -30.87
C SER A 223 -22.72 7.31 -30.15
N GLU A 224 -22.56 8.48 -30.72
CA GLU A 224 -23.23 9.71 -30.27
C GLU A 224 -24.75 9.47 -30.29
N GLU A 225 -25.38 9.46 -29.14
CA GLU A 225 -26.86 9.55 -29.07
C GLU A 225 -27.26 10.96 -29.51
N PRO A 226 -28.33 11.09 -30.35
CA PRO A 226 -28.80 12.37 -30.81
C PRO A 226 -29.35 13.22 -29.66
N GLY A 227 -28.89 14.44 -29.61
CA GLY A 227 -29.06 15.43 -28.55
C GLY A 227 -30.46 15.58 -27.99
N SER A 228 -30.53 15.63 -26.69
CA SER A 228 -31.67 16.17 -25.95
C SER A 228 -31.74 17.70 -26.15
N PRO A 229 -32.92 18.30 -26.30
CA PRO A 229 -33.07 19.70 -26.67
C PRO A 229 -32.62 20.67 -25.55
N GLU A 230 -31.94 21.71 -25.96
CA GLU A 230 -31.53 22.86 -25.15
C GLU A 230 -32.70 23.42 -24.33
N ARG A 231 -32.48 23.58 -23.04
CA ARG A 231 -33.35 24.40 -22.19
C ARG A 231 -32.90 25.85 -22.28
N THR A 232 -33.72 26.68 -22.90
CA THR A 232 -33.62 28.13 -22.91
C THR A 232 -33.70 28.72 -21.49
N PRO A 233 -32.87 29.72 -21.14
CA PRO A 233 -33.02 30.45 -19.88
C PRO A 233 -33.95 31.65 -20.10
N GLY A 234 -35.00 31.76 -19.29
CA GLY A 234 -35.84 32.94 -19.25
C GLY A 234 -37.23 32.69 -18.72
N GLY A 235 -37.47 33.04 -17.45
CA GLY A 235 -38.79 33.00 -16.83
C GLY A 235 -38.71 33.55 -15.41
N GLU A 236 -39.01 34.84 -15.30
CA GLU A 236 -39.09 35.60 -14.05
C GLU A 236 -40.06 35.00 -13.04
N ILE A 237 -39.68 35.01 -11.75
CA ILE A 237 -40.51 34.64 -10.62
C ILE A 237 -41.19 35.90 -10.07
N PRO A 238 -42.54 35.99 -9.97
CA PRO A 238 -43.22 37.07 -9.29
C PRO A 238 -43.17 36.89 -7.75
N PRO A 239 -43.19 37.98 -6.95
CA PRO A 239 -43.06 37.91 -5.52
C PRO A 239 -44.41 37.72 -4.83
N GLY A 240 -44.42 36.92 -3.73
CA GLY A 240 -45.38 37.05 -2.68
C GLY A 240 -46.38 35.92 -2.44
N SER A 241 -46.06 35.05 -1.48
CA SER A 241 -47.06 34.46 -0.59
C SER A 241 -46.41 33.99 0.73
N PRO A 242 -47.05 34.21 1.89
CA PRO A 242 -46.48 33.98 3.22
C PRO A 242 -46.54 32.50 3.66
N PRO A 243 -45.73 32.10 4.66
CA PRO A 243 -45.66 30.70 5.13
C PRO A 243 -46.89 30.35 6.03
N PRO A 244 -47.28 29.06 6.05
CA PRO A 244 -48.35 28.60 6.96
C PRO A 244 -47.86 28.46 8.39
N ARG A 245 -48.77 28.81 9.33
CA ARG A 245 -48.59 28.72 10.79
C ARG A 245 -48.65 27.27 11.25
N GLY A 246 -47.76 26.93 12.18
CA GLY A 246 -47.75 25.64 12.86
C GLY A 246 -48.91 25.51 13.88
N GLU A 247 -49.40 24.30 14.01
CA GLU A 247 -50.23 23.86 15.15
C GLU A 247 -49.43 22.87 16.03
N PRO A 248 -49.72 22.83 17.34
CA PRO A 248 -48.92 22.09 18.30
C PRO A 248 -49.37 20.64 18.43
N VAL A 249 -48.38 19.75 18.58
CA VAL A 249 -48.60 18.36 18.93
C VAL A 249 -48.63 18.19 20.44
N ARG A 250 -49.62 17.45 20.89
CA ARG A 250 -49.73 16.88 22.23
C ARG A 250 -48.74 15.74 22.44
#